data_661bf62d6a9f1c65280b5ccdee88fb67
#
_entry.id   661bf62d6a9f1c65280b5ccdee88fb67
#
_cell.length_a   1.000
_cell.length_b   1.000
_cell.length_c   1.000
_cell.angle_alpha   90.00
_cell.angle_beta   90.00
_cell.angle_gamma   90.00
#
_symmetry.space_group_name_H-M   'P 1'
#
loop_
_entity.id
_entity.type
_entity.pdbx_description
1 polymer ?
#
loop_
_entity_poly.entity_id
_entity_poly.type
_entity_poly.pdbx_seq_one_letter_code
_entity_poly.pdbx_strand_id
1 'polypeptide(L)'
;MNGKQLKNSILQWAIQGKLVPPVCRQAGKTLMTNPVPREKGKECWFTYVIECEDGSFYKGFTDNLLRRYQQHCNGSGADYTKTHKPKQLYYWEMHYSKEAALQREKYLKSGVGREWFKKEVVDKPENFEPASVLLEKIRQEKERLIKEKKIKRDKNASIIYRGEDNSYYEKILATGEVKCIDEEIPFEIPVGWEWCRLRDVIYPPKYGTSSKSLSYGDVPVLRMGNIQDGKVVYDKLVFSNNVEDNRKYILQDGDLLFNRTNSAELVGKTAIFKGNRHVIYAGYLILLRPIKTNSEYLNYIFSSPYVRSYCKEVKTIGVQQCNINAEKISQLLVPIAPFEEQMRIVDKIKEVLPSVDKYSISQYNLDSLNVSLSECLKKSILQEAIQGKLVPQIAEEGTAKELLEQIKKEKQKLVKEGKLKKSALATSVIFRGDDNRYYEKIGKKCVDITEQIP
;
A
#
# COMPACT_ATOMS: atom_id res chain seq x y z
N MET A 1 10.97 4.58 -6.63
CA MET A 1 9.71 4.38 -5.87
C MET A 1 10.05 3.55 -4.64
N ASN A 2 9.75 4.03 -3.44
CA ASN A 2 10.05 3.27 -2.22
C ASN A 2 8.96 2.21 -1.93
N GLY A 3 9.26 1.26 -1.02
CA GLY A 3 8.34 0.15 -0.72
C GLY A 3 6.97 0.60 -0.21
N LYS A 4 6.88 1.70 0.53
CA LYS A 4 5.61 2.29 0.97
C LYS A 4 4.77 2.80 -0.20
N GLN A 5 5.41 3.44 -1.18
CA GLN A 5 4.74 3.90 -2.40
C GLN A 5 4.24 2.72 -3.23
N LEU A 6 5.06 1.66 -3.36
CA LEU A 6 4.69 0.45 -4.07
C LEU A 6 3.49 -0.26 -3.41
N LYS A 7 3.52 -0.42 -2.08
CA LYS A 7 2.37 -0.97 -1.32
C LYS A 7 1.11 -0.14 -1.55
N ASN A 8 1.21 1.19 -1.51
CA ASN A 8 0.08 2.08 -1.76
C ASN A 8 -0.49 1.92 -3.17
N SER A 9 0.37 1.79 -4.20
CA SER A 9 -0.07 1.57 -5.58
C SER A 9 -0.80 0.24 -5.74
N ILE A 10 -0.29 -0.84 -5.12
CA ILE A 10 -0.94 -2.16 -5.15
C ILE A 10 -2.33 -2.10 -4.51
N LEU A 11 -2.45 -1.47 -3.33
CA LEU A 11 -3.75 -1.32 -2.66
C LEU A 11 -4.71 -0.46 -3.48
N GLN A 12 -4.22 0.61 -4.11
CA GLN A 12 -5.04 1.45 -4.98
C GLN A 12 -5.52 0.67 -6.22
N TRP A 13 -4.65 -0.13 -6.84
CA TRP A 13 -5.05 -0.99 -7.96
C TRP A 13 -6.04 -2.07 -7.55
N ALA A 14 -5.91 -2.61 -6.34
CA ALA A 14 -6.84 -3.59 -5.80
C ALA A 14 -8.27 -3.05 -5.70
N ILE A 15 -8.43 -1.85 -5.11
CA ILE A 15 -9.75 -1.23 -4.94
C ILE A 15 -10.34 -0.66 -6.22
N GLN A 16 -9.52 -0.48 -7.26
CA GLN A 16 -9.96 -0.09 -8.61
C GLN A 16 -10.22 -1.30 -9.52
N GLY A 17 -10.10 -2.53 -9.01
CA GLY A 17 -10.23 -3.75 -9.80
C GLY A 17 -9.15 -3.95 -10.86
N LYS A 18 -7.98 -3.30 -10.70
CA LYS A 18 -6.85 -3.38 -11.64
C LYS A 18 -5.80 -4.42 -11.25
N LEU A 19 -5.87 -4.95 -10.02
CA LEU A 19 -4.88 -5.90 -9.49
C LEU A 19 -5.10 -7.33 -10.00
N VAL A 20 -6.34 -7.71 -10.16
CA VAL A 20 -6.76 -8.99 -10.76
C VAL A 20 -7.67 -8.70 -11.93
N PRO A 21 -7.59 -9.45 -13.03
CA PRO A 21 -8.51 -9.25 -14.14
C PRO A 21 -9.93 -9.49 -13.67
N PRO A 22 -10.89 -8.61 -14.02
CA PRO A 22 -12.29 -8.82 -13.69
C PRO A 22 -12.78 -10.09 -14.40
N VAL A 23 -13.48 -10.94 -13.67
CA VAL A 23 -14.17 -12.08 -14.27
C VAL A 23 -15.56 -11.59 -14.72
N CYS A 24 -15.58 -10.84 -15.78
CA CYS A 24 -16.83 -10.60 -16.50
C CYS A 24 -17.13 -11.78 -17.42
N ARG A 25 -17.83 -12.80 -16.93
CA ARG A 25 -18.61 -13.65 -17.82
C ARG A 25 -19.79 -12.81 -18.32
N GLN A 26 -19.64 -12.26 -19.49
CA GLN A 26 -20.77 -11.76 -20.27
C GLN A 26 -21.28 -12.86 -21.22
N ALA A 27 -21.05 -14.13 -20.84
CA ALA A 27 -21.55 -15.27 -21.57
C ALA A 27 -23.07 -15.16 -21.74
N GLY A 28 -23.52 -15.05 -22.98
CA GLY A 28 -24.92 -15.08 -23.33
C GLY A 28 -25.69 -13.76 -23.31
N LYS A 29 -25.06 -12.61 -22.94
CA LYS A 29 -25.72 -11.30 -23.14
C LYS A 29 -25.40 -10.79 -24.55
N THR A 30 -26.44 -10.68 -25.39
CA THR A 30 -26.35 -10.00 -26.68
C THR A 30 -25.89 -8.57 -26.45
N LEU A 31 -24.70 -8.20 -26.96
CA LEU A 31 -24.19 -6.86 -26.86
C LEU A 31 -25.02 -5.94 -27.75
N MET A 32 -25.91 -5.15 -27.15
CA MET A 32 -26.79 -4.22 -27.88
C MET A 32 -26.09 -2.93 -28.29
N THR A 33 -25.11 -2.49 -27.50
CA THR A 33 -24.34 -1.28 -27.72
C THR A 33 -22.86 -1.51 -27.38
N ASN A 34 -21.97 -0.76 -28.03
CA ASN A 34 -20.56 -0.81 -27.69
C ASN A 34 -20.33 -0.20 -26.29
N PRO A 35 -19.57 -0.86 -25.38
CA PRO A 35 -19.24 -0.26 -24.11
C PRO A 35 -18.48 1.06 -24.31
N VAL A 36 -18.91 2.11 -23.64
CA VAL A 36 -18.35 3.45 -23.78
C VAL A 36 -17.50 3.76 -22.54
N PRO A 37 -16.27 4.33 -22.69
CA PRO A 37 -15.50 4.78 -21.55
C PRO A 37 -16.23 5.95 -20.88
N ARG A 38 -16.12 6.05 -19.56
CA ARG A 38 -16.74 7.13 -18.78
C ARG A 38 -16.06 8.49 -18.98
N GLU A 39 -14.75 8.48 -19.23
CA GLU A 39 -14.03 9.72 -19.49
C GLU A 39 -14.29 10.17 -20.93
N LYS A 40 -15.06 11.24 -21.08
CA LYS A 40 -15.29 11.89 -22.39
C LYS A 40 -13.96 12.23 -23.03
N GLY A 41 -13.71 11.68 -24.24
CA GLY A 41 -12.53 11.98 -25.05
C GLY A 41 -11.34 11.03 -24.88
N LYS A 42 -11.41 10.01 -24.03
CA LYS A 42 -10.40 8.92 -24.03
C LYS A 42 -10.76 7.84 -25.03
N GLU A 43 -9.76 7.45 -25.85
CA GLU A 43 -9.86 6.27 -26.66
C GLU A 43 -9.96 5.03 -25.76
N CYS A 44 -10.85 4.11 -26.08
CA CYS A 44 -10.89 2.80 -25.45
C CYS A 44 -10.63 1.69 -26.46
N TRP A 45 -9.94 0.68 -25.97
CA TRP A 45 -9.57 -0.51 -26.71
C TRP A 45 -10.05 -1.74 -25.94
N PHE A 46 -10.37 -2.81 -26.67
CA PHE A 46 -10.89 -4.03 -26.09
C PHE A 46 -10.01 -5.21 -26.48
N THR A 47 -9.71 -6.06 -25.51
CA THR A 47 -9.26 -7.43 -25.75
C THR A 47 -10.49 -8.33 -25.59
N TYR A 48 -10.71 -9.23 -26.54
CA TYR A 48 -11.92 -10.06 -26.56
C TYR A 48 -11.63 -11.52 -26.93
N VAL A 49 -12.54 -12.39 -26.51
CA VAL A 49 -12.52 -13.81 -26.85
C VAL A 49 -13.89 -14.22 -27.39
N ILE A 50 -13.88 -14.84 -28.55
CA ILE A 50 -15.06 -15.43 -29.19
C ILE A 50 -15.03 -16.93 -28.98
N GLU A 51 -16.11 -17.52 -28.48
CA GLU A 51 -16.37 -18.96 -28.53
C GLU A 51 -16.89 -19.29 -29.92
N CYS A 52 -16.32 -20.32 -30.55
CA CYS A 52 -16.77 -20.83 -31.83
C CYS A 52 -17.71 -22.05 -31.66
N GLU A 53 -18.47 -22.41 -32.69
CA GLU A 53 -19.40 -23.51 -32.66
C GLU A 53 -18.74 -24.87 -32.35
N ASP A 54 -17.47 -25.02 -32.70
CA ASP A 54 -16.68 -26.22 -32.43
C ASP A 54 -16.05 -26.24 -31.02
N GLY A 55 -16.37 -25.25 -30.14
CA GLY A 55 -15.85 -25.11 -28.79
C GLY A 55 -14.49 -24.48 -28.70
N SER A 56 -13.88 -24.05 -29.82
CA SER A 56 -12.61 -23.34 -29.82
C SER A 56 -12.78 -21.86 -29.47
N PHE A 57 -11.67 -21.20 -29.06
CA PHE A 57 -11.67 -19.82 -28.62
C PHE A 57 -10.75 -18.95 -29.48
N TYR A 58 -11.33 -18.01 -30.23
CA TYR A 58 -10.58 -16.95 -30.91
C TYR A 58 -10.33 -15.76 -29.99
N LYS A 59 -9.13 -15.21 -30.02
CA LYS A 59 -8.71 -14.06 -29.20
C LYS A 59 -8.24 -12.93 -30.11
N GLY A 60 -8.71 -11.70 -29.82
CA GLY A 60 -8.37 -10.51 -30.61
C GLY A 60 -8.43 -9.23 -29.79
N PHE A 61 -8.06 -8.12 -30.41
CA PHE A 61 -8.23 -6.78 -29.85
C PHE A 61 -8.89 -5.85 -30.86
N THR A 62 -9.56 -4.79 -30.39
CA THR A 62 -10.27 -3.84 -31.25
C THR A 62 -10.52 -2.51 -30.51
N ASP A 63 -10.76 -1.45 -31.25
CA ASP A 63 -11.29 -0.16 -30.79
C ASP A 63 -12.82 -0.18 -30.64
N ASN A 64 -13.51 -1.08 -31.33
CA ASN A 64 -14.97 -1.18 -31.30
C ASN A 64 -15.40 -2.65 -31.28
N LEU A 65 -15.86 -3.10 -30.12
CA LEU A 65 -16.15 -4.49 -29.82
C LEU A 65 -17.33 -5.02 -30.65
N LEU A 66 -18.42 -4.22 -30.74
CA LEU A 66 -19.64 -4.62 -31.44
C LEU A 66 -19.40 -4.75 -32.96
N ARG A 67 -18.80 -3.71 -33.57
CA ARG A 67 -18.42 -3.73 -34.98
C ARG A 67 -17.53 -4.94 -35.30
N ARG A 68 -16.52 -5.18 -34.45
CA ARG A 68 -15.56 -6.27 -34.67
C ARG A 68 -16.22 -7.65 -34.53
N TYR A 69 -17.10 -7.83 -33.56
CA TYR A 69 -17.86 -9.07 -33.41
C TYR A 69 -18.79 -9.33 -34.61
N GLN A 70 -19.48 -8.31 -35.12
CA GLN A 70 -20.30 -8.40 -36.34
C GLN A 70 -19.47 -8.80 -37.55
N GLN A 71 -18.24 -8.24 -37.72
CA GLN A 71 -17.30 -8.62 -38.77
C GLN A 71 -16.98 -10.13 -38.73
N HIS A 72 -16.74 -10.67 -37.53
CA HIS A 72 -16.51 -12.11 -37.38
C HIS A 72 -17.74 -12.93 -37.75
N CYS A 73 -18.91 -12.54 -37.31
CA CYS A 73 -20.19 -13.23 -37.67
C CYS A 73 -20.49 -13.21 -39.17
N ASN A 74 -20.17 -12.08 -39.85
CA ASN A 74 -20.40 -11.91 -41.28
C ASN A 74 -19.26 -12.47 -42.18
N GLY A 75 -18.28 -13.16 -41.59
CA GLY A 75 -17.15 -13.74 -42.33
C GLY A 75 -16.11 -12.75 -42.87
N SER A 76 -16.24 -11.45 -42.54
CA SER A 76 -15.28 -10.42 -42.88
C SER A 76 -14.20 -10.18 -41.78
N GLY A 77 -14.20 -11.02 -40.75
CA GLY A 77 -13.27 -10.98 -39.64
C GLY A 77 -11.92 -11.63 -39.93
N ALA A 78 -11.34 -12.29 -38.92
CA ALA A 78 -10.09 -13.04 -39.08
C ALA A 78 -10.31 -14.37 -39.81
N ASP A 79 -9.30 -14.86 -40.51
CA ASP A 79 -9.37 -16.13 -41.26
C ASP A 79 -9.75 -17.32 -40.37
N TYR A 80 -9.29 -17.30 -39.11
CA TYR A 80 -9.68 -18.31 -38.13
C TYR A 80 -11.20 -18.42 -37.95
N THR A 81 -11.90 -17.29 -37.85
CA THR A 81 -13.36 -17.26 -37.65
C THR A 81 -14.17 -17.45 -38.93
N LYS A 82 -13.52 -17.51 -40.08
CA LYS A 82 -14.16 -17.97 -41.34
C LYS A 82 -14.34 -19.48 -41.34
N THR A 83 -13.32 -20.19 -40.82
CA THR A 83 -13.31 -21.66 -40.70
C THR A 83 -14.06 -22.16 -39.46
N HIS A 84 -13.89 -21.44 -38.34
CA HIS A 84 -14.53 -21.75 -37.06
C HIS A 84 -15.62 -20.72 -36.78
N LYS A 85 -16.85 -21.03 -37.09
CA LYS A 85 -17.95 -20.07 -37.02
C LYS A 85 -18.14 -19.52 -35.61
N PRO A 86 -18.25 -18.19 -35.44
CA PRO A 86 -18.51 -17.56 -34.13
C PRO A 86 -19.87 -18.00 -33.57
N LYS A 87 -19.85 -18.48 -32.33
CA LYS A 87 -21.06 -18.83 -31.56
C LYS A 87 -21.51 -17.66 -30.71
N GLN A 88 -20.57 -17.11 -29.92
CA GLN A 88 -20.85 -15.97 -29.05
C GLN A 88 -19.59 -15.21 -28.68
N LEU A 89 -19.76 -13.93 -28.31
CA LEU A 89 -18.71 -13.14 -27.65
C LEU A 89 -18.63 -13.64 -26.20
N TYR A 90 -17.57 -14.41 -25.88
CA TYR A 90 -17.47 -15.16 -24.63
C TYR A 90 -16.88 -14.32 -23.51
N TYR A 91 -15.89 -13.44 -23.81
CA TYR A 91 -15.17 -12.65 -22.85
C TYR A 91 -14.63 -11.37 -23.48
N TRP A 92 -14.52 -10.28 -22.74
CA TRP A 92 -13.84 -9.07 -23.17
C TRP A 92 -13.35 -8.22 -21.98
N GLU A 93 -12.30 -7.42 -22.20
CA GLU A 93 -11.72 -6.47 -21.28
C GLU A 93 -11.54 -5.11 -21.96
N MET A 94 -11.79 -4.01 -21.24
CA MET A 94 -11.58 -2.65 -21.72
C MET A 94 -10.21 -2.13 -21.28
N HIS A 95 -9.51 -1.45 -22.18
CA HIS A 95 -8.19 -0.85 -21.95
C HIS A 95 -8.21 0.60 -22.44
N TYR A 96 -7.44 1.46 -21.79
CA TYR A 96 -7.33 2.88 -22.14
C TYR A 96 -6.16 3.18 -23.09
N SER A 97 -5.48 2.17 -23.62
CA SER A 97 -4.50 2.29 -24.68
C SER A 97 -4.49 1.05 -25.57
N LYS A 98 -4.09 1.26 -26.83
CA LYS A 98 -3.93 0.20 -27.81
C LYS A 98 -2.85 -0.80 -27.40
N GLU A 99 -1.77 -0.30 -26.81
CA GLU A 99 -0.63 -1.10 -26.36
C GLU A 99 -1.05 -2.06 -25.25
N ALA A 100 -1.85 -1.60 -24.30
CA ALA A 100 -2.35 -2.45 -23.20
C ALA A 100 -3.28 -3.55 -23.73
N ALA A 101 -4.18 -3.24 -24.66
CA ALA A 101 -5.05 -4.22 -25.30
C ALA A 101 -4.26 -5.27 -26.08
N LEU A 102 -3.24 -4.84 -26.84
CA LEU A 102 -2.36 -5.72 -27.61
C LEU A 102 -1.50 -6.63 -26.72
N GLN A 103 -0.95 -6.08 -25.61
CA GLN A 103 -0.19 -6.88 -24.65
C GLN A 103 -1.09 -7.95 -24.01
N ARG A 104 -2.31 -7.59 -23.66
CA ARG A 104 -3.27 -8.53 -23.09
C ARG A 104 -3.68 -9.61 -24.08
N GLU A 105 -3.92 -9.26 -25.31
CA GLU A 105 -4.21 -10.21 -26.39
C GLU A 105 -3.06 -11.21 -26.60
N LYS A 106 -1.79 -10.72 -26.66
CA LYS A 106 -0.60 -11.57 -26.75
C LYS A 106 -0.50 -12.52 -25.53
N TYR A 107 -0.76 -12.00 -24.32
CA TYR A 107 -0.80 -12.83 -23.13
C TYR A 107 -1.84 -13.95 -23.25
N LEU A 108 -3.09 -13.64 -23.61
CA LEU A 108 -4.15 -14.63 -23.76
C LEU A 108 -3.86 -15.69 -24.84
N LYS A 109 -3.03 -15.36 -25.83
CA LYS A 109 -2.56 -16.30 -26.88
C LYS A 109 -1.39 -17.17 -26.43
N SER A 110 -0.65 -16.77 -25.38
CA SER A 110 0.47 -17.56 -24.85
C SER A 110 0.01 -18.83 -24.14
N GLY A 111 0.92 -19.78 -23.89
CA GLY A 111 0.64 -21.00 -23.12
C GLY A 111 0.07 -20.70 -21.74
N VAL A 112 0.76 -19.84 -20.98
CA VAL A 112 0.35 -19.40 -19.65
C VAL A 112 -1.02 -18.69 -19.68
N GLY A 113 -1.24 -17.82 -20.67
CA GLY A 113 -2.51 -17.11 -20.81
C GLY A 113 -3.67 -18.01 -21.24
N ARG A 114 -3.43 -19.08 -21.98
CA ARG A 114 -4.44 -20.11 -22.30
C ARG A 114 -4.86 -20.92 -21.08
N GLU A 115 -3.88 -21.34 -20.28
CA GLU A 115 -4.15 -22.03 -19.01
C GLU A 115 -4.89 -21.13 -18.03
N TRP A 116 -4.46 -19.87 -17.91
CA TRP A 116 -5.16 -18.88 -17.12
C TRP A 116 -6.62 -18.70 -17.59
N PHE A 117 -6.84 -18.51 -18.91
CA PHE A 117 -8.19 -18.32 -19.47
C PHE A 117 -9.08 -19.54 -19.21
N LYS A 118 -8.53 -20.76 -19.39
CA LYS A 118 -9.25 -22.00 -19.10
C LYS A 118 -9.64 -22.06 -17.62
N LYS A 119 -8.68 -21.93 -16.72
CA LYS A 119 -8.90 -22.03 -15.26
C LYS A 119 -9.77 -20.90 -14.70
N GLU A 120 -9.53 -19.66 -15.13
CA GLU A 120 -10.13 -18.48 -14.52
C GLU A 120 -11.42 -18.02 -15.21
N VAL A 121 -11.67 -18.45 -16.45
CA VAL A 121 -12.82 -18.01 -17.22
C VAL A 121 -13.72 -19.17 -17.66
N VAL A 122 -13.14 -20.26 -18.18
CA VAL A 122 -13.91 -21.41 -18.71
C VAL A 122 -14.34 -22.38 -17.62
N ASP A 123 -13.42 -22.83 -16.78
CA ASP A 123 -13.65 -23.85 -15.76
C ASP A 123 -14.35 -23.33 -14.51
N LYS A 124 -14.58 -21.99 -14.40
CA LYS A 124 -15.35 -21.44 -13.29
C LYS A 124 -16.84 -21.71 -13.47
N PRO A 125 -17.52 -22.11 -12.38
CA PRO A 125 -18.96 -22.40 -12.42
C PRO A 125 -19.76 -21.20 -12.95
N GLU A 126 -20.88 -21.46 -13.60
CA GLU A 126 -21.80 -20.48 -14.20
C GLU A 126 -22.38 -19.44 -13.23
N ASN A 127 -22.12 -19.58 -11.95
CA ASN A 127 -22.62 -18.72 -10.87
C ASN A 127 -21.73 -17.51 -10.58
N PHE A 128 -21.40 -16.69 -11.61
CA PHE A 128 -20.89 -15.36 -11.34
C PHE A 128 -22.02 -14.50 -10.76
N GLU A 129 -21.97 -14.26 -9.46
CA GLU A 129 -22.87 -13.32 -8.80
C GLU A 129 -22.25 -11.92 -8.84
N PRO A 130 -22.84 -10.95 -9.57
CA PRO A 130 -22.36 -9.56 -9.53
C PRO A 130 -22.53 -8.97 -8.13
N ALA A 131 -21.79 -7.91 -7.84
CA ALA A 131 -21.84 -7.24 -6.54
C ALA A 131 -23.26 -6.76 -6.17
N SER A 132 -24.11 -6.44 -7.15
CA SER A 132 -25.52 -6.09 -6.93
C SER A 132 -26.29 -7.21 -6.21
N VAL A 133 -26.04 -8.47 -6.58
CA VAL A 133 -26.67 -9.64 -5.91
C VAL A 133 -26.14 -9.78 -4.48
N LEU A 134 -24.83 -9.59 -4.27
CA LEU A 134 -24.24 -9.58 -2.91
C LEU A 134 -24.86 -8.49 -2.05
N LEU A 135 -24.98 -7.26 -2.57
CA LEU A 135 -25.59 -6.14 -1.83
C LEU A 135 -27.08 -6.42 -1.51
N GLU A 136 -27.80 -7.07 -2.40
CA GLU A 136 -29.18 -7.49 -2.13
C GLU A 136 -29.23 -8.52 -1.01
N LYS A 137 -28.37 -9.53 -1.02
CA LYS A 137 -28.26 -10.53 0.06
C LYS A 137 -27.91 -9.88 1.41
N ILE A 138 -27.07 -8.82 1.41
CA ILE A 138 -26.73 -8.05 2.62
C ILE A 138 -27.97 -7.27 3.11
N ARG A 139 -28.73 -6.65 2.22
CA ARG A 139 -29.98 -5.95 2.57
C ARG A 139 -31.00 -6.89 3.19
N GLN A 140 -31.21 -8.05 2.59
CA GLN A 140 -32.12 -9.08 3.14
C GLN A 140 -31.67 -9.54 4.53
N GLU A 141 -30.36 -9.74 4.75
CA GLU A 141 -29.83 -10.09 6.06
C GLU A 141 -30.08 -8.97 7.08
N LYS A 142 -29.86 -7.70 6.71
CA LYS A 142 -30.16 -6.56 7.58
C LYS A 142 -31.64 -6.48 7.92
N GLU A 143 -32.53 -6.67 6.97
CA GLU A 143 -33.98 -6.68 7.23
C GLU A 143 -34.37 -7.83 8.19
N ARG A 144 -33.74 -9.01 8.04
CA ARG A 144 -33.90 -10.11 9.01
C ARG A 144 -33.47 -9.71 10.40
N LEU A 145 -32.28 -9.11 10.53
CA LEU A 145 -31.75 -8.66 11.83
C LEU A 145 -32.58 -7.54 12.46
N ILE A 146 -33.20 -6.68 11.66
CA ILE A 146 -34.16 -5.65 12.12
C ILE A 146 -35.42 -6.28 12.65
N LYS A 147 -36.00 -7.25 11.93
CA LYS A 147 -37.18 -8.01 12.36
C LYS A 147 -36.92 -8.76 13.68
N GLU A 148 -35.73 -9.35 13.81
CA GLU A 148 -35.27 -10.01 15.04
C GLU A 148 -34.88 -9.04 16.16
N LYS A 149 -35.03 -7.72 15.99
CA LYS A 149 -34.66 -6.65 16.92
C LYS A 149 -33.18 -6.65 17.35
N LYS A 150 -32.31 -7.27 16.56
CA LYS A 150 -30.86 -7.31 16.79
C LYS A 150 -30.16 -6.02 16.39
N ILE A 151 -30.67 -5.33 15.37
CA ILE A 151 -30.20 -4.02 14.94
C ILE A 151 -31.37 -3.07 14.72
N LYS A 152 -31.10 -1.77 14.83
CA LYS A 152 -32.09 -0.73 14.51
C LYS A 152 -32.04 -0.42 13.01
N ARG A 153 -33.18 -0.03 12.41
CA ARG A 153 -33.24 0.46 11.04
C ARG A 153 -32.43 1.76 10.92
N ASP A 154 -31.55 1.80 9.95
CA ASP A 154 -30.80 3.03 9.61
C ASP A 154 -31.69 3.90 8.71
N LYS A 155 -31.93 5.14 9.14
CA LYS A 155 -32.73 6.12 8.38
C LYS A 155 -31.99 6.60 7.12
N ASN A 156 -30.68 6.48 7.11
CA ASN A 156 -29.81 6.93 6.02
C ASN A 156 -29.38 5.75 5.08
N ALA A 157 -29.98 4.56 5.28
CA ALA A 157 -29.71 3.44 4.37
C ALA A 157 -30.07 3.84 2.93
N SER A 158 -29.18 3.53 1.98
CA SER A 158 -29.30 4.00 0.61
C SER A 158 -28.96 2.92 -0.41
N ILE A 159 -29.35 3.17 -1.66
CA ILE A 159 -28.93 2.40 -2.82
C ILE A 159 -28.24 3.35 -3.78
N ILE A 160 -27.03 3.01 -4.18
CA ILE A 160 -26.31 3.71 -5.25
C ILE A 160 -26.52 2.92 -6.54
N TYR A 161 -26.87 3.60 -7.61
CA TYR A 161 -27.12 3.01 -8.92
C TYR A 161 -26.66 3.95 -10.03
N ARG A 162 -26.50 3.41 -11.22
CA ARG A 162 -26.14 4.16 -12.40
C ARG A 162 -27.37 4.50 -13.22
N GLY A 163 -27.57 5.79 -13.52
CA GLY A 163 -28.65 6.26 -14.36
C GLY A 163 -28.44 5.99 -15.85
N GLU A 164 -29.46 6.27 -16.68
CA GLU A 164 -29.37 6.12 -18.14
C GLU A 164 -28.37 7.09 -18.76
N ASP A 165 -28.16 8.23 -18.14
CA ASP A 165 -27.16 9.25 -18.47
C ASP A 165 -25.72 8.87 -18.06
N ASN A 166 -25.55 7.67 -17.49
CA ASN A 166 -24.27 7.15 -17.03
C ASN A 166 -23.73 7.78 -15.72
N SER A 167 -24.48 8.68 -15.10
CA SER A 167 -24.15 9.30 -13.80
C SER A 167 -24.57 8.42 -12.64
N TYR A 168 -23.92 8.58 -11.47
CA TYR A 168 -24.29 7.86 -10.26
C TYR A 168 -25.32 8.62 -9.45
N TYR A 169 -26.32 7.89 -8.98
CA TYR A 169 -27.38 8.38 -8.14
C TYR A 169 -27.46 7.59 -6.85
N GLU A 170 -27.67 8.30 -5.74
CA GLU A 170 -27.96 7.69 -4.44
C GLU A 170 -29.43 7.92 -4.10
N LYS A 171 -30.13 6.83 -3.81
CA LYS A 171 -31.54 6.85 -3.34
C LYS A 171 -31.59 6.49 -1.87
N ILE A 172 -32.08 7.40 -1.03
CA ILE A 172 -32.33 7.12 0.37
C ILE A 172 -33.59 6.27 0.51
N LEU A 173 -33.48 5.11 1.15
CA LEU A 173 -34.58 4.15 1.22
C LEU A 173 -35.76 4.61 2.09
N ALA A 174 -35.49 5.41 3.13
CA ALA A 174 -36.52 5.88 4.06
C ALA A 174 -37.39 6.99 3.49
N THR A 175 -36.83 7.90 2.70
CA THR A 175 -37.50 9.10 2.17
C THR A 175 -37.84 8.96 0.68
N GLY A 176 -37.15 8.06 -0.04
CA GLY A 176 -37.22 7.97 -1.48
C GLY A 176 -36.47 9.07 -2.24
N GLU A 177 -35.80 9.97 -1.52
CA GLU A 177 -35.01 11.07 -2.08
C GLU A 177 -33.88 10.52 -2.95
N VAL A 178 -33.70 11.13 -4.13
CA VAL A 178 -32.66 10.77 -5.10
C VAL A 178 -31.73 11.95 -5.29
N LYS A 179 -30.41 11.72 -5.11
CA LYS A 179 -29.37 12.73 -5.31
C LYS A 179 -28.36 12.21 -6.33
N CYS A 180 -27.94 13.06 -7.26
CA CYS A 180 -26.75 12.78 -8.08
C CYS A 180 -25.49 12.91 -7.21
N ILE A 181 -24.63 11.87 -7.26
CA ILE A 181 -23.39 11.78 -6.48
C ILE A 181 -22.16 11.59 -7.38
N ASP A 182 -22.26 11.92 -8.65
CA ASP A 182 -21.20 11.69 -9.63
C ASP A 182 -19.88 12.38 -9.22
N GLU A 183 -19.98 13.59 -8.63
CA GLU A 183 -18.83 14.32 -8.09
C GLU A 183 -18.21 13.70 -6.85
N GLU A 184 -18.97 12.87 -6.11
CA GLU A 184 -18.48 12.15 -4.94
C GLU A 184 -17.74 10.86 -5.31
N ILE A 185 -17.89 10.34 -6.54
CA ILE A 185 -17.28 9.09 -6.99
C ILE A 185 -15.78 9.28 -7.21
N PRO A 186 -14.92 8.62 -6.42
CA PRO A 186 -13.49 8.92 -6.42
C PRO A 186 -12.73 8.35 -7.63
N PHE A 187 -13.25 7.31 -8.26
CA PHE A 187 -12.65 6.63 -9.41
C PHE A 187 -13.64 5.65 -10.06
N GLU A 188 -13.30 5.20 -11.27
CA GLU A 188 -14.06 4.19 -12.00
C GLU A 188 -13.86 2.79 -11.41
N ILE A 189 -14.92 2.00 -11.37
CA ILE A 189 -14.91 0.60 -10.97
C ILE A 189 -15.27 -0.33 -12.15
N PRO A 190 -14.80 -1.60 -12.15
CA PRO A 190 -15.13 -2.56 -13.20
C PRO A 190 -16.64 -2.85 -13.31
N VAL A 191 -17.04 -3.35 -14.45
CA VAL A 191 -18.39 -3.87 -14.65
C VAL A 191 -18.64 -5.05 -13.70
N GLY A 192 -19.79 -5.06 -13.05
CA GLY A 192 -20.15 -6.09 -12.06
C GLY A 192 -19.75 -5.71 -10.63
N TRP A 193 -18.98 -4.63 -10.44
CA TRP A 193 -18.78 -4.01 -9.14
C TRP A 193 -19.84 -2.95 -8.89
N GLU A 194 -20.07 -2.64 -7.60
CA GLU A 194 -21.04 -1.64 -7.18
C GLU A 194 -20.44 -0.71 -6.15
N TRP A 195 -20.84 0.57 -6.19
CA TRP A 195 -20.61 1.50 -5.11
C TRP A 195 -21.69 1.35 -4.04
N CYS A 196 -21.30 1.41 -2.78
CA CYS A 196 -22.24 1.55 -1.66
C CYS A 196 -21.64 2.43 -0.55
N ARG A 197 -22.46 2.89 0.39
CA ARG A 197 -21.95 3.48 1.61
C ARG A 197 -21.48 2.38 2.55
N LEU A 198 -20.44 2.64 3.34
CA LEU A 198 -19.90 1.66 4.30
C LEU A 198 -21.00 1.14 5.22
N ARG A 199 -21.92 2.03 5.66
CA ARG A 199 -23.07 1.67 6.51
C ARG A 199 -23.89 0.50 5.94
N ASP A 200 -23.94 0.35 4.63
CA ASP A 200 -24.79 -0.63 3.97
C ASP A 200 -24.22 -2.05 4.03
N VAL A 201 -22.90 -2.21 4.24
CA VAL A 201 -22.20 -3.50 4.25
C VAL A 201 -21.65 -3.92 5.60
N ILE A 202 -21.91 -3.14 6.66
CA ILE A 202 -21.48 -3.45 8.02
C ILE A 202 -22.68 -3.43 8.99
N TYR A 203 -22.51 -4.06 10.15
CA TYR A 203 -23.37 -3.81 11.33
C TYR A 203 -23.25 -2.36 11.78
N PRO A 204 -24.25 -1.82 12.52
CA PRO A 204 -24.13 -0.49 13.11
C PRO A 204 -22.81 -0.34 13.87
N PRO A 205 -21.98 0.66 13.57
CA PRO A 205 -20.70 0.87 14.21
C PRO A 205 -20.86 1.03 15.74
N LYS A 206 -19.94 0.44 16.51
CA LYS A 206 -19.98 0.50 17.97
C LYS A 206 -18.67 1.06 18.52
N TYR A 207 -18.78 2.03 19.43
CA TYR A 207 -17.65 2.50 20.23
C TYR A 207 -17.28 1.46 21.30
N GLY A 208 -16.00 1.37 21.64
CA GLY A 208 -15.52 0.48 22.69
C GLY A 208 -15.80 1.00 24.11
N THR A 209 -15.21 0.33 25.10
CA THR A 209 -15.41 0.69 26.51
C THR A 209 -14.78 2.04 26.85
N SER A 210 -15.49 2.82 27.68
CA SER A 210 -14.99 4.04 28.30
C SER A 210 -14.45 3.80 29.72
N SER A 211 -14.55 2.57 30.23
CA SER A 211 -14.05 2.20 31.55
C SER A 211 -12.55 2.34 31.65
N LYS A 212 -12.05 2.74 32.82
CA LYS A 212 -10.61 2.87 33.06
C LYS A 212 -9.94 1.50 32.99
N SER A 213 -8.93 1.40 32.13
CA SER A 213 -8.13 0.19 31.97
C SER A 213 -7.12 0.03 33.12
N LEU A 214 -6.80 -1.22 33.44
CA LEU A 214 -5.87 -1.63 34.48
C LEU A 214 -4.55 -2.10 33.86
N SER A 215 -3.46 -2.10 34.63
CA SER A 215 -2.17 -2.65 34.19
C SER A 215 -2.16 -4.18 34.14
N TYR A 216 -3.08 -4.83 34.86
CA TYR A 216 -3.29 -6.28 34.85
C TYR A 216 -4.77 -6.58 35.01
N GLY A 217 -5.23 -7.76 34.60
CA GLY A 217 -6.63 -8.15 34.72
C GLY A 217 -6.97 -9.36 33.82
N ASP A 218 -8.27 -9.68 33.78
CA ASP A 218 -8.75 -10.91 33.14
C ASP A 218 -8.81 -10.80 31.62
N VAL A 219 -9.24 -9.66 31.10
CA VAL A 219 -9.49 -9.48 29.66
C VAL A 219 -8.67 -8.33 29.11
N PRO A 220 -7.82 -8.59 28.08
CA PRO A 220 -7.06 -7.55 27.40
C PRO A 220 -7.97 -6.54 26.70
N VAL A 221 -7.58 -5.26 26.76
CA VAL A 221 -8.26 -4.13 26.11
C VAL A 221 -7.36 -3.57 25.03
N LEU A 222 -7.77 -3.69 23.77
CA LEU A 222 -7.06 -3.11 22.65
C LEU A 222 -7.25 -1.60 22.60
N ARG A 223 -6.14 -0.88 22.37
CA ARG A 223 -6.09 0.57 22.26
C ARG A 223 -5.52 0.98 20.91
N MET A 224 -5.49 2.28 20.62
CA MET A 224 -4.97 2.84 19.38
C MET A 224 -3.53 2.38 19.06
N GLY A 225 -2.67 2.13 20.04
CA GLY A 225 -1.32 1.61 19.86
C GLY A 225 -1.26 0.17 19.39
N ASN A 226 -2.33 -0.60 19.58
CA ASN A 226 -2.45 -1.98 19.15
C ASN A 226 -2.90 -2.12 17.67
N ILE A 227 -3.18 -1.01 16.98
CA ILE A 227 -3.59 -0.97 15.57
C ILE A 227 -2.37 -0.61 14.72
N GLN A 228 -1.76 -1.61 14.07
CA GLN A 228 -0.52 -1.46 13.31
C GLN A 228 -0.64 -2.16 11.95
N ASP A 229 -0.38 -1.43 10.86
CA ASP A 229 -0.29 -1.95 9.47
C ASP A 229 -1.41 -2.92 9.04
N GLY A 230 -2.64 -2.62 9.45
CA GLY A 230 -3.81 -3.44 9.13
C GLY A 230 -3.98 -4.67 10.02
N LYS A 231 -3.16 -4.83 11.06
CA LYS A 231 -3.16 -5.98 11.99
C LYS A 231 -3.26 -5.51 13.44
N VAL A 232 -3.86 -6.35 14.27
CA VAL A 232 -3.84 -6.16 15.73
C VAL A 232 -2.52 -6.69 16.29
N VAL A 233 -1.80 -5.85 17.03
CA VAL A 233 -0.59 -6.25 17.77
C VAL A 233 -0.89 -6.24 19.28
N TYR A 234 -0.32 -7.18 20.00
CA TYR A 234 -0.62 -7.44 21.41
C TYR A 234 0.48 -6.90 22.35
N ASP A 235 1.18 -5.85 21.90
CA ASP A 235 2.19 -5.20 22.71
C ASP A 235 1.59 -4.21 23.71
N LYS A 236 2.18 -4.09 24.90
CA LYS A 236 1.79 -3.12 25.94
C LYS A 236 0.28 -3.15 26.23
N LEU A 237 -0.27 -4.34 26.42
CA LEU A 237 -1.68 -4.53 26.72
C LEU A 237 -2.06 -3.90 28.06
N VAL A 238 -3.29 -3.45 28.12
CA VAL A 238 -4.00 -3.11 29.37
C VAL A 238 -5.22 -4.02 29.49
N PHE A 239 -5.84 -4.05 30.64
CA PHE A 239 -6.84 -5.05 30.99
C PHE A 239 -8.11 -4.45 31.57
N SER A 240 -9.18 -5.25 31.57
CA SER A 240 -10.47 -4.96 32.18
C SER A 240 -10.92 -6.14 33.03
N ASN A 241 -11.46 -5.81 34.24
CA ASN A 241 -12.15 -6.75 35.13
C ASN A 241 -13.65 -6.45 35.17
N ASN A 242 -14.13 -5.53 34.32
CA ASN A 242 -15.57 -5.21 34.28
C ASN A 242 -16.30 -6.30 33.46
N VAL A 243 -17.08 -7.13 34.15
CA VAL A 243 -17.80 -8.27 33.56
C VAL A 243 -18.79 -7.84 32.48
N GLU A 244 -19.46 -6.70 32.64
CA GLU A 244 -20.42 -6.20 31.64
C GLU A 244 -19.72 -5.74 30.39
N ASP A 245 -18.63 -4.98 30.51
CA ASP A 245 -17.82 -4.55 29.36
C ASP A 245 -17.20 -5.73 28.65
N ASN A 246 -16.69 -6.71 29.40
CA ASN A 246 -16.06 -7.92 28.88
C ASN A 246 -17.03 -8.79 28.05
N ARG A 247 -18.34 -8.71 28.33
CA ARG A 247 -19.39 -9.36 27.53
C ARG A 247 -19.83 -8.49 26.34
N LYS A 248 -19.97 -7.18 26.57
CA LYS A 248 -20.57 -6.24 25.60
C LYS A 248 -19.64 -5.91 24.44
N TYR A 249 -18.32 -5.82 24.68
CA TYR A 249 -17.33 -5.37 23.72
C TYR A 249 -16.40 -6.46 23.19
N ILE A 250 -16.79 -7.73 23.38
CA ILE A 250 -16.02 -8.86 22.87
C ILE A 250 -15.88 -8.80 21.34
N LEU A 251 -14.64 -9.01 20.85
CA LEU A 251 -14.34 -9.10 19.43
C LEU A 251 -14.56 -10.51 18.90
N GLN A 252 -14.90 -10.58 17.62
CA GLN A 252 -15.05 -11.82 16.87
C GLN A 252 -14.05 -11.83 15.70
N ASP A 253 -13.70 -13.02 15.23
CA ASP A 253 -12.85 -13.16 14.06
C ASP A 253 -13.42 -12.39 12.86
N GLY A 254 -12.57 -11.63 12.17
CA GLY A 254 -12.96 -10.77 11.07
C GLY A 254 -13.46 -9.38 11.45
N ASP A 255 -13.57 -9.04 12.72
CA ASP A 255 -13.91 -7.67 13.14
C ASP A 255 -12.82 -6.68 12.74
N LEU A 256 -13.24 -5.51 12.25
CA LEU A 256 -12.34 -4.40 11.94
C LEU A 256 -12.41 -3.36 13.05
N LEU A 257 -11.26 -2.93 13.51
CA LEU A 257 -11.12 -1.86 14.50
C LEU A 257 -10.59 -0.60 13.83
N PHE A 258 -11.40 0.45 13.82
CA PHE A 258 -11.06 1.75 13.26
C PHE A 258 -10.63 2.73 14.35
N ASN A 259 -9.45 3.30 14.21
CA ASN A 259 -8.90 4.28 15.16
C ASN A 259 -9.52 5.66 14.91
N ARG A 260 -10.53 6.00 15.73
CA ARG A 260 -11.30 7.25 15.56
C ARG A 260 -10.62 8.49 16.14
N THR A 261 -9.71 8.34 17.09
CA THR A 261 -9.10 9.47 17.82
C THR A 261 -7.59 9.28 17.90
N ASN A 262 -6.84 10.16 17.26
CA ASN A 262 -5.37 10.13 17.27
C ASN A 262 -4.80 11.45 16.71
N SER A 263 -3.47 11.53 16.56
CA SER A 263 -2.84 12.60 15.78
C SER A 263 -3.40 12.66 14.35
N ALA A 264 -3.18 13.78 13.68
CA ALA A 264 -3.67 14.03 12.32
C ALA A 264 -3.19 13.00 11.28
N GLU A 265 -2.06 12.34 11.55
CA GLU A 265 -1.45 11.34 10.67
C GLU A 265 -1.92 9.91 10.96
N LEU A 266 -2.32 9.64 12.21
CA LEU A 266 -2.60 8.30 12.69
C LEU A 266 -4.10 8.02 12.84
N VAL A 267 -4.96 9.05 12.83
CA VAL A 267 -6.42 8.90 12.81
C VAL A 267 -6.85 8.19 11.53
N GLY A 268 -7.77 7.25 11.63
CA GLY A 268 -8.25 6.45 10.50
C GLY A 268 -7.48 5.15 10.26
N LYS A 269 -6.43 4.84 11.03
CA LYS A 269 -5.81 3.52 10.98
C LYS A 269 -6.82 2.44 11.31
N THR A 270 -6.77 1.33 10.59
CA THR A 270 -7.68 0.20 10.77
C THR A 270 -6.87 -1.09 10.89
N ALA A 271 -7.36 -2.03 11.65
CA ALA A 271 -6.80 -3.38 11.74
C ALA A 271 -7.91 -4.42 11.82
N ILE A 272 -7.66 -5.57 11.21
CA ILE A 272 -8.51 -6.73 11.33
C ILE A 272 -8.12 -7.53 12.58
N PHE A 273 -9.11 -7.88 13.39
CA PHE A 273 -8.93 -8.85 14.46
C PHE A 273 -9.04 -10.26 13.89
N LYS A 274 -8.07 -11.11 14.19
CA LYS A 274 -8.03 -12.50 13.77
C LYS A 274 -7.87 -13.43 14.95
N GLY A 275 -8.60 -14.50 14.92
CA GLY A 275 -8.60 -15.55 15.94
C GLY A 275 -9.75 -15.41 16.94
N ASN A 276 -9.71 -16.25 17.95
CA ASN A 276 -10.77 -16.40 18.97
C ASN A 276 -10.32 -15.98 20.37
N ARG A 277 -9.25 -15.17 20.47
CA ARG A 277 -8.79 -14.67 21.76
C ARG A 277 -9.87 -13.77 22.38
N HIS A 278 -10.18 -13.99 23.65
CA HIS A 278 -11.11 -13.15 24.40
C HIS A 278 -10.46 -11.79 24.66
N VAL A 279 -10.83 -10.78 23.86
CA VAL A 279 -10.34 -9.41 23.98
C VAL A 279 -11.47 -8.42 23.72
N ILE A 280 -11.36 -7.26 24.30
CA ILE A 280 -12.26 -6.11 24.09
C ILE A 280 -11.46 -4.90 23.56
N TYR A 281 -12.12 -3.81 23.28
CA TYR A 281 -11.49 -2.61 22.72
C TYR A 281 -11.95 -1.33 23.42
N ALA A 282 -11.07 -0.33 23.45
CA ALA A 282 -11.29 0.95 24.11
C ALA A 282 -12.13 1.91 23.26
N GLY A 283 -12.77 2.89 23.88
CA GLY A 283 -13.64 3.89 23.25
C GLY A 283 -12.98 4.79 22.18
N TYR A 284 -11.65 4.76 22.07
CA TYR A 284 -10.90 5.39 20.98
C TYR A 284 -10.99 4.63 19.66
N LEU A 285 -11.54 3.41 19.70
CA LEU A 285 -11.75 2.56 18.53
C LEU A 285 -13.23 2.42 18.23
N ILE A 286 -13.56 2.30 16.95
CA ILE A 286 -14.89 1.95 16.46
C ILE A 286 -14.81 0.55 15.87
N LEU A 287 -15.71 -0.33 16.30
CA LEU A 287 -15.92 -1.64 15.71
C LEU A 287 -16.71 -1.49 14.42
N LEU A 288 -16.15 -2.00 13.33
CA LEU A 288 -16.76 -2.14 12.02
C LEU A 288 -16.86 -3.64 11.71
N ARG A 289 -18.01 -4.23 11.89
CA ARG A 289 -18.25 -5.67 11.67
C ARG A 289 -18.90 -5.86 10.29
N PRO A 290 -18.25 -6.55 9.33
CA PRO A 290 -18.80 -6.79 8.01
C PRO A 290 -20.03 -7.71 8.02
N ILE A 291 -20.93 -7.53 7.06
CA ILE A 291 -22.06 -8.42 6.80
C ILE A 291 -21.84 -9.05 5.43
N LYS A 292 -21.63 -10.39 5.38
CA LYS A 292 -21.46 -11.16 4.14
C LYS A 292 -20.40 -10.61 3.15
N THR A 293 -19.53 -9.70 3.62
CA THR A 293 -18.42 -9.14 2.85
C THR A 293 -17.12 -9.66 3.44
N ASN A 294 -16.11 -9.91 2.61
CA ASN A 294 -14.81 -10.38 3.08
C ASN A 294 -14.13 -9.31 3.95
N SER A 295 -13.84 -9.66 5.19
CA SER A 295 -13.25 -8.73 6.16
C SER A 295 -11.83 -8.28 5.78
N GLU A 296 -11.03 -9.16 5.18
CA GLU A 296 -9.68 -8.81 4.73
C GLU A 296 -9.73 -7.86 3.53
N TYR A 297 -10.67 -8.06 2.62
CA TYR A 297 -10.92 -7.15 1.50
C TYR A 297 -11.26 -5.74 2.01
N LEU A 298 -12.18 -5.61 2.95
CA LEU A 298 -12.49 -4.32 3.58
C LEU A 298 -11.29 -3.73 4.30
N ASN A 299 -10.50 -4.53 5.02
CA ASN A 299 -9.28 -4.06 5.69
C ASN A 299 -8.25 -3.51 4.69
N TYR A 300 -8.12 -4.10 3.51
CA TYR A 300 -7.27 -3.55 2.45
C TYR A 300 -7.83 -2.25 1.85
N ILE A 301 -9.16 -2.13 1.70
CA ILE A 301 -9.80 -0.86 1.32
C ILE A 301 -9.44 0.23 2.34
N PHE A 302 -9.60 -0.04 3.64
CA PHE A 302 -9.24 0.90 4.70
C PHE A 302 -7.76 1.27 4.73
N SER A 303 -6.89 0.36 4.28
CA SER A 303 -5.44 0.60 4.18
C SER A 303 -5.02 1.37 2.92
N SER A 304 -5.94 1.62 1.99
CA SER A 304 -5.67 2.27 0.70
C SER A 304 -5.39 3.78 0.83
N PRO A 305 -4.71 4.38 -0.16
CA PRO A 305 -4.56 5.83 -0.25
C PRO A 305 -5.89 6.58 -0.31
N TYR A 306 -6.89 6.01 -0.98
CA TYR A 306 -8.23 6.57 -1.11
C TYR A 306 -8.85 6.83 0.28
N VAL A 307 -8.94 5.81 1.14
CA VAL A 307 -9.55 5.97 2.46
C VAL A 307 -8.72 6.88 3.36
N ARG A 308 -7.40 6.88 3.21
CA ARG A 308 -6.54 7.84 3.92
C ARG A 308 -6.82 9.29 3.51
N SER A 309 -7.07 9.56 2.23
CA SER A 309 -7.49 10.89 1.77
C SER A 309 -8.85 11.27 2.34
N TYR A 310 -9.83 10.37 2.25
CA TYR A 310 -11.13 10.59 2.86
C TYR A 310 -11.04 10.91 4.36
N CYS A 311 -10.25 10.16 5.13
CA CYS A 311 -10.04 10.43 6.55
C CYS A 311 -9.40 11.81 6.82
N LYS A 312 -8.52 12.28 5.93
CA LYS A 312 -7.93 13.63 6.05
C LYS A 312 -8.96 14.73 5.84
N GLU A 313 -9.93 14.53 4.97
CA GLU A 313 -10.98 15.50 4.65
C GLU A 313 -12.05 15.57 5.75
N VAL A 314 -12.52 14.41 6.22
CA VAL A 314 -13.66 14.35 7.15
C VAL A 314 -13.27 14.51 8.62
N LYS A 315 -11.98 14.42 8.99
CA LYS A 315 -11.55 14.53 10.39
C LYS A 315 -11.89 15.89 10.99
N THR A 316 -12.35 15.88 12.21
CA THR A 316 -12.50 17.09 13.03
C THR A 316 -11.20 17.32 13.78
N ILE A 317 -10.65 18.53 13.65
CA ILE A 317 -9.39 18.92 14.29
C ILE A 317 -9.72 19.46 15.70
N GLY A 318 -9.16 18.83 16.73
CA GLY A 318 -9.18 19.30 18.10
C GLY A 318 -7.80 19.88 18.50
N VAL A 319 -7.69 20.40 19.72
CA VAL A 319 -6.46 21.08 20.20
C VAL A 319 -5.23 20.16 20.17
N GLN A 320 -5.38 18.88 20.49
CA GLN A 320 -4.27 17.91 20.54
C GLN A 320 -4.50 16.67 19.69
N GLN A 321 -5.70 16.41 19.26
CA GLN A 321 -6.08 15.18 18.56
C GLN A 321 -7.14 15.45 17.49
N CYS A 322 -7.10 14.65 16.44
CA CYS A 322 -8.16 14.61 15.44
C CYS A 322 -9.15 13.49 15.76
N ASN A 323 -10.39 13.67 15.31
CA ASN A 323 -11.48 12.72 15.54
C ASN A 323 -12.29 12.48 14.27
N ILE A 324 -12.69 11.23 14.06
CA ILE A 324 -13.66 10.82 13.03
C ILE A 324 -14.74 10.02 13.75
N ASN A 325 -15.97 10.52 13.77
CA ASN A 325 -17.08 9.83 14.42
C ASN A 325 -17.65 8.69 13.54
N ALA A 326 -18.50 7.86 14.16
CA ALA A 326 -19.11 6.71 13.48
C ALA A 326 -20.00 7.12 12.29
N GLU A 327 -20.63 8.28 12.34
CA GLU A 327 -21.48 8.78 11.27
C GLU A 327 -20.64 9.12 10.02
N LYS A 328 -19.54 9.89 10.21
CA LYS A 328 -18.63 10.25 9.13
C LYS A 328 -18.05 9.03 8.44
N ILE A 329 -17.56 8.04 9.21
CA ILE A 329 -16.99 6.84 8.59
C ILE A 329 -18.05 5.99 7.90
N SER A 330 -19.29 5.98 8.38
CA SER A 330 -20.41 5.26 7.78
C SER A 330 -20.80 5.79 6.39
N GLN A 331 -20.47 7.04 6.09
CA GLN A 331 -20.72 7.69 4.79
C GLN A 331 -19.65 7.39 3.74
N LEU A 332 -18.53 6.78 4.12
CA LEU A 332 -17.48 6.40 3.17
C LEU A 332 -18.06 5.59 2.02
N LEU A 333 -17.76 6.00 0.78
CA LEU A 333 -18.05 5.20 -0.40
C LEU A 333 -17.10 4.00 -0.48
N VAL A 334 -17.64 2.82 -0.64
CA VAL A 334 -16.88 1.58 -0.69
C VAL A 334 -17.15 0.85 -2.01
N PRO A 335 -16.11 0.53 -2.80
CA PRO A 335 -16.27 -0.27 -3.99
C PRO A 335 -16.42 -1.74 -3.59
N ILE A 336 -17.52 -2.36 -3.94
CA ILE A 336 -17.80 -3.77 -3.65
C ILE A 336 -17.62 -4.59 -4.91
N ALA A 337 -16.66 -5.49 -4.87
CA ALA A 337 -16.47 -6.53 -5.88
C ALA A 337 -17.44 -7.69 -5.66
N PRO A 338 -17.72 -8.52 -6.67
CA PRO A 338 -18.28 -9.85 -6.48
C PRO A 338 -17.52 -10.65 -5.43
N PHE A 339 -18.22 -11.44 -4.59
CA PHE A 339 -17.58 -12.07 -3.42
C PHE A 339 -16.36 -12.93 -3.79
N GLU A 340 -16.42 -13.71 -4.84
CA GLU A 340 -15.30 -14.53 -5.33
C GLU A 340 -14.12 -13.68 -5.82
N GLU A 341 -14.42 -12.48 -6.33
CA GLU A 341 -13.38 -11.54 -6.75
C GLU A 341 -12.72 -10.86 -5.54
N GLN A 342 -13.47 -10.59 -4.46
CA GLN A 342 -12.89 -10.14 -3.20
C GLN A 342 -11.86 -11.14 -2.68
N MET A 343 -12.17 -12.44 -2.73
CA MET A 343 -11.24 -13.51 -2.31
C MET A 343 -9.96 -13.50 -3.16
N ARG A 344 -10.09 -13.45 -4.49
CA ARG A 344 -8.92 -13.42 -5.39
C ARG A 344 -8.04 -12.17 -5.21
N ILE A 345 -8.67 -11.01 -4.96
CA ILE A 345 -7.94 -9.77 -4.65
C ILE A 345 -7.15 -9.94 -3.37
N VAL A 346 -7.77 -10.49 -2.33
CA VAL A 346 -7.12 -10.78 -1.04
C VAL A 346 -5.94 -11.72 -1.22
N ASP A 347 -6.12 -12.82 -1.95
CA ASP A 347 -5.07 -13.80 -2.19
C ASP A 347 -3.91 -13.21 -3.00
N LYS A 348 -4.21 -12.39 -4.01
CA LYS A 348 -3.19 -11.70 -4.80
C LYS A 348 -2.40 -10.68 -3.98
N ILE A 349 -3.06 -9.95 -3.11
CA ILE A 349 -2.38 -9.03 -2.19
C ILE A 349 -1.45 -9.81 -1.24
N LYS A 350 -1.92 -10.93 -0.66
CA LYS A 350 -1.11 -11.79 0.21
C LYS A 350 0.11 -12.38 -0.50
N GLU A 351 -0.02 -12.72 -1.76
CA GLU A 351 1.09 -13.21 -2.61
C GLU A 351 2.16 -12.13 -2.84
N VAL A 352 1.73 -10.90 -3.14
CA VAL A 352 2.62 -9.82 -3.58
C VAL A 352 3.28 -9.06 -2.42
N LEU A 353 2.55 -8.84 -1.30
CA LEU A 353 3.06 -8.02 -0.19
C LEU A 353 4.39 -8.50 0.40
N PRO A 354 4.68 -9.80 0.59
CA PRO A 354 5.98 -10.26 1.10
C PRO A 354 7.16 -9.81 0.22
N SER A 355 6.97 -9.77 -1.09
CA SER A 355 7.98 -9.27 -2.04
C SER A 355 8.21 -7.77 -1.91
N VAL A 356 7.14 -7.00 -1.65
CA VAL A 356 7.23 -5.56 -1.37
C VAL A 356 7.97 -5.29 -0.07
N ASP A 357 7.75 -6.09 0.97
CA ASP A 357 8.44 -5.96 2.25
C ASP A 357 9.94 -6.25 2.09
N LYS A 358 10.32 -7.32 1.37
CA LYS A 358 11.72 -7.62 1.02
C LYS A 358 12.37 -6.47 0.24
N TYR A 359 11.67 -5.94 -0.76
CA TYR A 359 12.14 -4.80 -1.53
C TYR A 359 12.38 -3.57 -0.63
N SER A 360 11.45 -3.29 0.31
CA SER A 360 11.58 -2.17 1.24
C SER A 360 12.84 -2.27 2.11
N ILE A 361 13.15 -3.46 2.62
CA ILE A 361 14.34 -3.73 3.42
C ILE A 361 15.60 -3.53 2.58
N SER A 362 15.64 -4.10 1.37
CA SER A 362 16.79 -3.98 0.47
C SER A 362 17.04 -2.51 0.07
N GLN A 363 15.98 -1.75 -0.21
CA GLN A 363 16.07 -0.34 -0.51
C GLN A 363 16.60 0.48 0.67
N TYR A 364 16.08 0.24 1.87
CA TYR A 364 16.56 0.90 3.08
C TYR A 364 18.07 0.66 3.32
N ASN A 365 18.52 -0.59 3.15
CA ASN A 365 19.92 -0.97 3.27
C ASN A 365 20.78 -0.25 2.22
N LEU A 366 20.33 -0.18 0.97
CA LEU A 366 21.02 0.52 -0.11
C LEU A 366 21.12 2.03 0.17
N ASP A 367 20.04 2.65 0.61
CA ASP A 367 20.00 4.07 0.95
C ASP A 367 20.98 4.37 2.13
N SER A 368 21.00 3.50 3.14
CA SER A 368 21.93 3.60 4.27
C SER A 368 23.38 3.46 3.83
N LEU A 369 23.69 2.50 2.94
CA LEU A 369 25.04 2.34 2.37
C LEU A 369 25.45 3.58 1.57
N ASN A 370 24.56 4.12 0.73
CA ASN A 370 24.85 5.31 -0.07
C ASN A 370 25.16 6.54 0.80
N VAL A 371 24.44 6.71 1.92
CA VAL A 371 24.71 7.80 2.87
C VAL A 371 26.09 7.62 3.54
N SER A 372 26.41 6.40 3.98
CA SER A 372 27.66 6.12 4.69
C SER A 372 28.89 6.10 3.76
N LEU A 373 28.72 5.77 2.48
CA LEU A 373 29.80 5.64 1.49
C LEU A 373 30.61 6.92 1.35
N SER A 374 29.94 8.07 1.27
CA SER A 374 30.61 9.38 1.12
C SER A 374 31.52 9.70 2.29
N GLU A 375 31.09 9.39 3.53
CA GLU A 375 31.89 9.61 4.73
C GLU A 375 33.05 8.61 4.83
N CYS A 376 32.80 7.35 4.54
CA CYS A 376 33.83 6.32 4.52
C CYS A 376 34.90 6.61 3.47
N LEU A 377 34.52 7.06 2.28
CA LEU A 377 35.44 7.43 1.21
C LEU A 377 36.31 8.63 1.61
N LYS A 378 35.71 9.68 2.19
CA LYS A 378 36.46 10.83 2.71
C LYS A 378 37.48 10.40 3.76
N LYS A 379 37.10 9.57 4.73
CA LYS A 379 38.02 9.05 5.76
C LYS A 379 39.16 8.24 5.16
N SER A 380 38.84 7.36 4.19
CA SER A 380 39.83 6.55 3.48
C SER A 380 40.87 7.42 2.73
N ILE A 381 40.37 8.41 1.95
CA ILE A 381 41.24 9.35 1.22
C ILE A 381 42.14 10.15 2.19
N LEU A 382 41.57 10.63 3.28
CA LEU A 382 42.37 11.35 4.31
C LEU A 382 43.40 10.43 4.96
N GLN A 383 43.05 9.18 5.22
CA GLN A 383 43.98 8.19 5.76
C GLN A 383 45.15 7.93 4.81
N GLU A 384 44.89 7.74 3.53
CA GLU A 384 45.91 7.53 2.50
C GLU A 384 46.76 8.78 2.30
N ALA A 385 46.16 9.97 2.38
CA ALA A 385 46.88 11.25 2.33
C ALA A 385 47.86 11.36 3.50
N ILE A 386 47.44 11.08 4.75
CA ILE A 386 48.28 11.12 5.94
C ILE A 386 49.40 10.07 5.86
N GLN A 387 49.16 8.93 5.26
CA GLN A 387 50.15 7.86 5.06
C GLN A 387 51.12 8.15 3.91
N GLY A 388 50.94 9.24 3.18
CA GLY A 388 51.77 9.59 2.01
C GLY A 388 51.57 8.70 0.80
N LYS A 389 50.39 8.00 0.73
CA LYS A 389 50.08 7.09 -0.36
C LYS A 389 49.24 7.72 -1.47
N LEU A 390 48.65 8.87 -1.23
CA LEU A 390 47.71 9.52 -2.15
C LEU A 390 48.39 10.11 -3.37
N VAL A 391 49.59 10.66 -3.18
CA VAL A 391 50.42 11.21 -4.26
C VAL A 391 51.84 10.63 -4.20
N PRO A 392 52.48 10.38 -5.36
CA PRO A 392 53.87 9.92 -5.38
C PRO A 392 54.79 11.02 -4.84
N GLN A 393 55.82 10.62 -4.09
CA GLN A 393 56.86 11.55 -3.65
C GLN A 393 57.73 11.99 -4.85
N ILE A 394 57.92 13.29 -4.95
CA ILE A 394 58.74 13.90 -6.01
C ILE A 394 60.07 14.33 -5.39
N ALA A 395 61.21 13.83 -5.89
CA ALA A 395 62.52 14.04 -5.30
C ALA A 395 62.93 15.54 -5.27
N GLU A 396 62.47 16.31 -6.26
CA GLU A 396 62.76 17.74 -6.37
C GLU A 396 62.06 18.62 -5.33
N GLU A 397 61.03 18.10 -4.66
CA GLU A 397 60.29 18.83 -3.60
C GLU A 397 61.04 18.85 -2.23
N GLY A 398 62.15 18.13 -2.13
CA GLY A 398 62.92 18.02 -0.91
C GLY A 398 62.33 17.03 0.10
N THR A 399 62.96 16.95 1.26
CA THR A 399 62.56 16.05 2.33
C THR A 399 61.86 16.77 3.48
N ALA A 400 61.00 16.09 4.22
CA ALA A 400 60.37 16.62 5.45
C ALA A 400 61.44 17.03 6.50
N LYS A 401 62.63 16.36 6.50
CA LYS A 401 63.72 16.69 7.38
C LYS A 401 64.32 18.05 7.03
N GLU A 402 64.51 18.35 5.77
CA GLU A 402 65.01 19.66 5.29
C GLU A 402 64.00 20.78 5.63
N LEU A 403 62.71 20.53 5.44
CA LEU A 403 61.64 21.46 5.80
C LEU A 403 61.64 21.76 7.32
N LEU A 404 61.78 20.73 8.15
CA LEU A 404 61.85 20.89 9.62
C LEU A 404 63.08 21.68 10.04
N GLU A 405 64.22 21.49 9.36
CA GLU A 405 65.44 22.31 9.61
C GLU A 405 65.24 23.77 9.20
N GLN A 406 64.58 24.03 8.07
CA GLN A 406 64.27 25.39 7.67
C GLN A 406 63.32 26.07 8.67
N ILE A 407 62.28 25.40 9.13
CA ILE A 407 61.35 25.89 10.15
C ILE A 407 62.14 26.21 11.47
N LYS A 408 63.05 25.34 11.84
CA LYS A 408 63.88 25.57 13.04
C LYS A 408 64.75 26.80 12.92
N LYS A 409 65.38 27.02 11.77
CA LYS A 409 66.19 28.21 11.49
C LYS A 409 65.33 29.48 11.49
N GLU A 410 64.16 29.44 10.91
CA GLU A 410 63.19 30.55 10.88
C GLU A 410 62.74 30.93 12.31
N LYS A 411 62.39 29.94 13.13
CA LYS A 411 62.03 30.14 14.55
C LYS A 411 63.15 30.79 15.33
N GLN A 412 64.42 30.37 15.13
CA GLN A 412 65.57 30.97 15.76
C GLN A 412 65.74 32.43 15.37
N LYS A 413 65.50 32.77 14.09
CA LYS A 413 65.56 34.15 13.58
C LYS A 413 64.51 35.04 14.24
N LEU A 414 63.22 34.52 14.27
CA LEU A 414 62.11 35.24 14.88
C LEU A 414 62.26 35.46 16.38
N VAL A 415 62.94 34.55 17.10
CA VAL A 415 63.24 34.71 18.50
C VAL A 415 64.35 35.78 18.70
N LYS A 416 65.38 35.82 17.83
CA LYS A 416 66.43 36.87 17.85
C LYS A 416 65.83 38.25 17.55
N GLU A 417 64.90 38.34 16.69
CA GLU A 417 64.12 39.54 16.30
C GLU A 417 63.10 39.98 17.40
N GLY A 418 62.96 39.23 18.48
CA GLY A 418 62.02 39.53 19.56
C GLY A 418 60.55 39.27 19.22
N LYS A 419 60.29 38.68 18.05
CA LYS A 419 58.88 38.33 17.53
C LYS A 419 58.32 37.05 18.15
N LEU A 420 59.18 36.16 18.65
CA LEU A 420 58.80 34.92 19.33
C LEU A 420 59.51 34.81 20.69
N LYS A 421 58.85 34.24 21.68
CA LYS A 421 59.37 33.93 22.98
C LYS A 421 60.42 32.81 22.91
N LYS A 422 61.47 32.82 23.73
CA LYS A 422 62.49 31.75 23.80
C LYS A 422 61.88 30.34 24.05
N SER A 423 60.74 30.26 24.71
CA SER A 423 60.05 29.02 24.93
C SER A 423 59.59 28.35 23.63
N ALA A 424 59.44 29.10 22.52
CA ALA A 424 59.08 28.54 21.21
C ALA A 424 60.18 27.72 20.53
N LEU A 425 61.42 27.79 21.09
CA LEU A 425 62.59 27.00 20.69
C LEU A 425 62.66 25.64 21.41
N ALA A 426 61.85 25.45 22.45
CA ALA A 426 61.75 24.15 23.12
C ALA A 426 60.99 23.15 22.17
N THR A 427 61.77 22.50 21.33
CA THR A 427 61.23 21.51 20.37
C THR A 427 61.65 20.10 20.75
N SER A 428 60.74 19.15 20.65
CA SER A 428 61.11 17.75 20.66
C SER A 428 61.53 17.28 19.25
N VAL A 429 62.34 16.24 19.22
CA VAL A 429 62.72 15.57 17.97
C VAL A 429 62.23 14.13 18.02
N ILE A 430 61.40 13.77 17.06
CA ILE A 430 60.98 12.39 16.90
C ILE A 430 61.90 11.71 15.88
N PHE A 431 62.40 10.55 16.22
CA PHE A 431 63.29 9.78 15.37
C PHE A 431 63.01 8.28 15.54
N ARG A 432 63.43 7.50 14.56
CA ARG A 432 63.35 6.05 14.59
C ARG A 432 64.68 5.50 15.08
N GLY A 433 64.68 4.67 16.12
CA GLY A 433 65.86 3.99 16.62
C GLY A 433 66.27 2.80 15.76
N ASP A 434 67.48 2.26 16.05
CA ASP A 434 68.01 1.05 15.36
C ASP A 434 67.19 -0.18 15.64
N ASP A 435 66.38 -0.17 16.69
CA ASP A 435 65.39 -1.20 17.06
C ASP A 435 64.05 -1.04 16.38
N ASN A 436 63.97 -0.14 15.40
CA ASN A 436 62.79 0.12 14.63
C ASN A 436 61.61 0.78 15.38
N ARG A 437 61.84 1.27 16.63
CA ARG A 437 60.92 1.99 17.48
C ARG A 437 60.99 3.50 17.29
N TYR A 438 59.94 4.23 17.61
CA TYR A 438 59.88 5.66 17.56
C TYR A 438 60.17 6.27 18.94
N TYR A 439 61.09 7.21 18.96
CA TYR A 439 61.53 7.92 20.18
C TYR A 439 61.32 9.42 20.06
N GLU A 440 60.83 10.03 21.13
CA GLU A 440 60.79 11.49 21.27
C GLU A 440 61.94 11.94 22.21
N LYS A 441 62.79 12.83 21.72
CA LYS A 441 63.85 13.45 22.49
C LYS A 441 63.51 14.88 22.85
N ILE A 442 63.34 15.16 24.13
CA ILE A 442 63.06 16.46 24.66
C ILE A 442 64.27 16.83 25.55
N GLY A 443 65.21 17.72 25.06
CA GLY A 443 66.48 18.05 25.75
C GLY A 443 67.37 16.82 25.93
N LYS A 444 67.60 16.39 27.17
CA LYS A 444 68.36 15.15 27.48
C LYS A 444 67.52 13.90 27.70
N LYS A 445 66.26 14.06 27.73
CA LYS A 445 65.32 12.95 28.00
C LYS A 445 64.79 12.31 26.66
N CYS A 446 64.85 10.99 26.59
CA CYS A 446 64.36 10.22 25.45
C CYS A 446 63.23 9.26 25.93
N VAL A 447 62.14 9.29 25.29
CA VAL A 447 60.93 8.49 25.62
C VAL A 447 60.49 7.69 24.41
N ASP A 448 60.21 6.43 24.59
CA ASP A 448 59.59 5.57 23.56
C ASP A 448 58.13 6.00 23.36
N ILE A 449 57.78 6.34 22.15
CA ILE A 449 56.41 6.75 21.72
C ILE A 449 55.84 5.87 20.64
N THR A 450 56.37 4.66 20.44
CA THR A 450 56.00 3.76 19.36
C THR A 450 54.49 3.46 19.37
N GLU A 451 53.89 3.30 20.56
CA GLU A 451 52.44 3.05 20.69
C GLU A 451 51.58 4.32 20.43
N GLN A 452 52.18 5.50 20.33
CA GLN A 452 51.49 6.76 20.06
C GLN A 452 51.52 7.13 18.58
N ILE A 453 52.28 6.41 17.77
CA ILE A 453 52.39 6.63 16.33
C ILE A 453 51.28 5.78 15.64
N PRO A 454 50.33 6.41 14.91
CA PRO A 454 49.18 5.75 14.30
C PRO A 454 49.53 4.81 13.15
#